data_dfc19ca50529897d043fb851956b88cd
#
_entry.id   dfc19ca50529897d043fb851956b88cd
#
_cell.length_a   1.000
_cell.length_b   1.000
_cell.length_c   1.000
_cell.angle_alpha   90.00
_cell.angle_beta   90.00
_cell.angle_gamma   90.00
#
_symmetry.space_group_name_H-M   'P 1'
#
loop_
_entity.id
_entity.type
_entity.pdbx_description
1 polymer ?
#
loop_
_entity_poly.entity_id
_entity_poly.type
_entity_poly.pdbx_seq_one_letter_code
_entity_poly.pdbx_strand_id
1 'polypeptide(L)'
;MIFRQITHEDLGCASYFVGDEDAGVAAVVDPKLEIDEYLHLARYLGVHVEHILETHNHADHVSGHGRLAAATGATIHVHSDASPDYDHEAFDDGWELELGSVRVRAIHTPGHRPEHTAFALVDTERSDEPWAVLTGDTLFVGDIARPDLAVDKSEGAHAIFRSLHQKLLQLPDTCEVWPGHLGGSLCGGPGMDLKVSSTIGFERAHSPMLQIAEEDAFVEKAIAGLPPQPPNFQNIVARNRGPLEVEAVDIHPLTPRQVEQAQEDGALVVDVRTELQYDDAHIPRSICITALRAGFGSKLAWIADREQPVILVGRGDGDARHAAELAAAVGITNLGGFLAGGFTSWREEQMPVARIPRLTVEELHEQRDALQVLDVREQAEWEEGHIPGSVHTPYHDIHALPEGLDPDEPVAVICGSGQRSAVAAALLELHGAKHPLHVVDGGVGTWERRGWPVQTTP
;
A
#
# COMPACT_ATOMS: atom_id res chain seq x y z
N MET A 1 17.73 -10.04 24.05
CA MET A 1 17.28 -9.18 22.93
C MET A 1 15.95 -9.68 22.36
N ILE A 2 15.03 -8.78 22.02
CA ILE A 2 13.74 -9.01 21.33
C ILE A 2 13.83 -8.41 19.92
N PHE A 3 13.37 -9.15 18.90
CA PHE A 3 13.19 -8.66 17.55
C PHE A 3 11.96 -9.32 16.93
N ARG A 4 10.99 -8.51 16.45
CA ARG A 4 9.81 -9.01 15.75
C ARG A 4 9.48 -8.07 14.59
N GLN A 5 9.21 -8.64 13.41
CA GLN A 5 8.62 -7.93 12.29
C GLN A 5 7.10 -8.08 12.36
N ILE A 6 6.39 -6.98 12.19
CA ILE A 6 4.94 -6.90 12.14
C ILE A 6 4.57 -6.28 10.80
N THR A 7 3.73 -6.95 10.02
CA THR A 7 3.39 -6.50 8.67
C THR A 7 1.98 -5.93 8.61
N HIS A 8 1.81 -4.93 7.77
CA HIS A 8 0.50 -4.45 7.34
C HIS A 8 0.13 -5.20 6.04
N GLU A 9 -0.69 -6.24 6.15
CA GLU A 9 -0.96 -7.17 5.04
C GLU A 9 -1.58 -6.49 3.81
N ASP A 10 -2.34 -5.39 3.99
CA ASP A 10 -2.99 -4.67 2.90
C ASP A 10 -2.01 -3.83 2.07
N LEU A 11 -1.02 -3.21 2.72
CA LEU A 11 -0.10 -2.25 2.09
C LEU A 11 1.30 -2.83 1.88
N GLY A 12 1.63 -3.95 2.53
CA GLY A 12 2.97 -4.54 2.48
C GLY A 12 4.01 -3.79 3.31
N CYS A 13 3.60 -2.83 4.16
CA CYS A 13 4.52 -2.13 5.07
C CYS A 13 4.98 -3.07 6.19
N ALA A 14 6.21 -2.87 6.63
CA ALA A 14 6.81 -3.61 7.75
C ALA A 14 7.18 -2.67 8.89
N SER A 15 6.72 -3.00 10.07
CA SER A 15 7.05 -2.37 11.34
C SER A 15 7.90 -3.30 12.19
N TYR A 16 8.71 -2.77 13.09
CA TYR A 16 9.62 -3.58 13.90
C TYR A 16 9.47 -3.31 15.38
N PHE A 17 9.37 -4.39 16.17
CA PHE A 17 9.38 -4.34 17.62
C PHE A 17 10.76 -4.83 18.10
N VAL A 18 11.53 -3.94 18.70
CA VAL A 18 12.92 -4.17 19.12
C VAL A 18 13.06 -3.88 20.61
N GLY A 19 13.76 -4.72 21.36
CA GLY A 19 13.92 -4.46 22.79
C GLY A 19 14.74 -5.51 23.54
N ASP A 20 14.72 -5.38 24.85
CA ASP A 20 15.40 -6.27 25.76
C ASP A 20 14.45 -6.73 26.86
N GLU A 21 14.28 -8.04 27.00
CA GLU A 21 13.39 -8.66 27.99
C GLU A 21 13.91 -8.48 29.40
N ASP A 22 15.22 -8.58 29.59
CA ASP A 22 15.84 -8.44 30.93
C ASP A 22 15.81 -6.98 31.43
N ALA A 23 15.94 -6.02 30.53
CA ALA A 23 15.79 -4.59 30.81
C ALA A 23 14.30 -4.17 30.90
N GLY A 24 13.37 -4.95 30.35
CA GLY A 24 11.96 -4.66 30.36
C GLY A 24 11.55 -3.52 29.43
N VAL A 25 12.38 -3.16 28.43
CA VAL A 25 12.19 -2.00 27.55
C VAL A 25 12.11 -2.42 26.09
N ALA A 26 11.28 -1.71 25.31
CA ALA A 26 11.18 -1.89 23.89
C ALA A 26 10.96 -0.56 23.13
N ALA A 27 11.34 -0.58 21.86
CA ALA A 27 11.01 0.42 20.86
C ALA A 27 10.16 -0.20 19.73
N VAL A 28 9.30 0.61 19.13
CA VAL A 28 8.59 0.26 17.89
C VAL A 28 9.08 1.17 16.77
N VAL A 29 9.48 0.59 15.65
CA VAL A 29 9.90 1.33 14.46
C VAL A 29 8.78 1.29 13.42
N ASP A 30 8.39 2.44 12.91
CA ASP A 30 7.34 2.65 11.89
C ASP A 30 6.02 1.93 12.24
N PRO A 31 5.34 2.28 13.36
CA PRO A 31 4.14 1.59 13.79
C PRO A 31 2.99 1.78 12.81
N LYS A 32 2.30 0.70 12.44
CA LYS A 32 1.04 0.76 11.72
C LYS A 32 -0.06 1.42 12.57
N LEU A 33 -1.10 1.96 11.91
CA LEU A 33 -2.17 2.72 12.58
C LEU A 33 -2.91 1.92 13.66
N GLU A 34 -3.12 0.60 13.45
CA GLU A 34 -3.67 -0.33 14.43
C GLU A 34 -2.58 -0.81 15.38
N ILE A 35 -2.66 -0.36 16.63
CA ILE A 35 -1.60 -0.54 17.64
C ILE A 35 -1.78 -1.76 18.53
N ASP A 36 -2.90 -2.46 18.49
CA ASP A 36 -3.25 -3.54 19.42
C ASP A 36 -2.23 -4.66 19.46
N GLU A 37 -1.63 -4.98 18.31
CA GLU A 37 -0.62 -6.03 18.20
C GLU A 37 0.66 -5.68 19.00
N TYR A 38 1.10 -4.42 18.96
CA TYR A 38 2.25 -3.95 19.77
C TYR A 38 1.94 -4.01 21.25
N LEU A 39 0.75 -3.59 21.67
CA LEU A 39 0.31 -3.63 23.06
C LEU A 39 0.17 -5.07 23.58
N HIS A 40 -0.33 -5.98 22.74
CA HIS A 40 -0.38 -7.41 23.07
C HIS A 40 1.01 -8.01 23.22
N LEU A 41 1.92 -7.72 22.27
CA LEU A 41 3.28 -8.23 22.26
C LEU A 41 4.07 -7.72 23.48
N ALA A 42 3.96 -6.43 23.81
CA ALA A 42 4.61 -5.86 24.99
C ALA A 42 4.15 -6.55 26.27
N ARG A 43 2.83 -6.75 26.44
CA ARG A 43 2.28 -7.48 27.61
C ARG A 43 2.72 -8.94 27.65
N TYR A 44 2.76 -9.63 26.51
CA TYR A 44 3.18 -11.02 26.43
C TYR A 44 4.66 -11.21 26.80
N LEU A 45 5.52 -10.29 26.35
CA LEU A 45 6.96 -10.32 26.64
C LEU A 45 7.33 -9.68 27.99
N GLY A 46 6.38 -9.03 28.67
CA GLY A 46 6.64 -8.39 29.97
C GLY A 46 7.50 -7.13 29.86
N VAL A 47 7.46 -6.42 28.73
CA VAL A 47 8.23 -5.20 28.47
C VAL A 47 7.33 -3.97 28.31
N HIS A 48 7.90 -2.78 28.44
CA HIS A 48 7.23 -1.51 28.16
C HIS A 48 7.73 -0.92 26.85
N VAL A 49 6.82 -0.44 26.02
CA VAL A 49 7.18 0.38 24.84
C VAL A 49 7.47 1.79 25.37
N GLU A 50 8.73 2.17 25.39
CA GLU A 50 9.19 3.48 25.86
C GLU A 50 9.58 4.40 24.69
N HIS A 51 9.83 3.85 23.51
CA HIS A 51 10.30 4.58 22.35
C HIS A 51 9.53 4.19 21.08
N ILE A 52 9.30 5.17 20.24
CA ILE A 52 8.75 5.03 18.88
C ILE A 52 9.75 5.71 17.96
N LEU A 53 10.21 5.00 16.93
CA LEU A 53 11.18 5.51 15.96
C LEU A 53 10.51 5.57 14.59
N GLU A 54 10.58 6.71 13.92
CA GLU A 54 10.12 6.83 12.53
C GLU A 54 11.33 6.89 11.60
N THR A 55 11.36 6.03 10.59
CA THR A 55 12.40 6.10 9.55
C THR A 55 12.24 7.35 8.70
N HIS A 56 11.01 7.76 8.45
CA HIS A 56 10.67 8.96 7.66
C HIS A 56 9.20 9.34 7.85
N ASN A 57 8.77 10.48 7.30
CA ASN A 57 7.36 10.81 7.18
C ASN A 57 6.73 9.98 6.05
N HIS A 58 6.10 8.87 6.37
CA HIS A 58 5.49 7.96 5.41
C HIS A 58 4.50 8.67 4.48
N ALA A 59 4.48 8.29 3.21
CA ALA A 59 3.57 8.83 2.21
C ALA A 59 2.44 7.85 1.83
N ASP A 60 2.62 6.58 2.08
CA ASP A 60 1.74 5.48 1.70
C ASP A 60 0.75 5.08 2.80
N HIS A 61 1.08 5.33 4.07
CA HIS A 61 0.21 5.04 5.21
C HIS A 61 0.32 6.07 6.34
N VAL A 62 -0.77 6.19 7.10
CA VAL A 62 -0.80 6.98 8.34
C VAL A 62 -0.14 6.15 9.44
N SER A 63 0.92 6.70 10.05
CA SER A 63 1.61 6.04 11.15
C SER A 63 0.75 5.97 12.41
N GLY A 64 0.93 4.87 13.15
CA GLY A 64 0.33 4.66 14.46
C GLY A 64 1.04 5.35 15.62
N HIS A 65 2.09 6.15 15.36
CA HIS A 65 2.92 6.76 16.40
C HIS A 65 2.10 7.56 17.42
N GLY A 66 1.09 8.33 16.97
CA GLY A 66 0.24 9.11 17.87
C GLY A 66 -0.59 8.24 18.79
N ARG A 67 -1.23 7.20 18.26
CA ARG A 67 -2.03 6.24 19.05
C ARG A 67 -1.16 5.47 20.03
N LEU A 68 0.01 4.99 19.57
CA LEU A 68 0.92 4.21 20.39
C LEU A 68 1.52 5.07 21.51
N ALA A 69 1.94 6.29 21.22
CA ALA A 69 2.43 7.23 22.23
C ALA A 69 1.34 7.56 23.28
N ALA A 70 0.10 7.80 22.86
CA ALA A 70 -1.01 8.05 23.78
C ALA A 70 -1.32 6.84 24.68
N ALA A 71 -1.19 5.62 24.16
CA ALA A 71 -1.49 4.39 24.91
C ALA A 71 -0.37 3.96 25.87
N THR A 72 0.89 4.30 25.57
CA THR A 72 2.08 3.79 26.31
C THR A 72 2.84 4.87 27.07
N GLY A 73 2.70 6.14 26.66
CA GLY A 73 3.55 7.24 27.13
C GLY A 73 4.94 7.26 26.47
N ALA A 74 5.13 6.47 25.39
CA ALA A 74 6.40 6.39 24.68
C ALA A 74 6.78 7.71 24.01
N THR A 75 8.09 8.00 24.00
CA THR A 75 8.67 9.14 23.29
C THR A 75 8.78 8.83 21.80
N ILE A 76 8.33 9.77 20.94
CA ILE A 76 8.47 9.68 19.48
C ILE A 76 9.81 10.31 19.09
N HIS A 77 10.62 9.58 18.33
CA HIS A 77 11.91 10.02 17.81
C HIS A 77 11.85 10.12 16.30
N VAL A 78 12.24 11.26 15.75
CA VAL A 78 12.28 11.53 14.31
C VAL A 78 13.58 12.25 13.94
N HIS A 79 14.03 12.11 12.70
CA HIS A 79 15.18 12.90 12.22
C HIS A 79 14.86 14.39 12.24
N SER A 80 15.85 15.24 12.56
CA SER A 80 15.69 16.71 12.67
C SER A 80 15.06 17.36 11.42
N ASP A 81 15.32 16.82 10.23
CA ASP A 81 14.74 17.30 8.97
C ASP A 81 13.25 16.92 8.77
N ALA A 82 12.69 16.03 9.60
CA ALA A 82 11.29 15.62 9.51
C ALA A 82 10.31 16.76 9.83
N SER A 83 10.71 17.65 10.75
CA SER A 83 9.99 18.87 11.12
C SER A 83 8.47 18.66 11.40
N PRO A 84 8.08 17.77 12.32
CA PRO A 84 6.67 17.56 12.66
C PRO A 84 6.13 18.66 13.59
N ASP A 85 4.80 18.80 13.64
CA ASP A 85 4.08 19.79 14.47
C ASP A 85 3.68 19.23 15.86
N TYR A 86 4.21 18.07 16.28
CA TYR A 86 3.94 17.44 17.58
C TYR A 86 5.20 17.33 18.44
N ASP A 87 5.01 17.09 19.74
CA ASP A 87 6.11 16.88 20.68
C ASP A 87 6.89 15.59 20.31
N HIS A 88 8.19 15.72 20.15
CA HIS A 88 9.09 14.63 19.76
C HIS A 88 10.52 14.90 20.24
N GLU A 89 11.34 13.88 20.22
CA GLU A 89 12.80 14.01 20.34
C GLU A 89 13.42 13.91 18.94
N ALA A 90 14.09 14.98 18.52
CA ALA A 90 14.81 15.01 17.25
C ALA A 90 16.16 14.34 17.37
N PHE A 91 16.59 13.64 16.32
CA PHE A 91 17.91 13.05 16.22
C PHE A 91 18.57 13.39 14.87
N ASP A 92 19.90 13.20 14.82
CA ASP A 92 20.71 13.35 13.61
C ASP A 92 21.50 12.06 13.31
N ASP A 93 22.25 12.06 12.21
CA ASP A 93 23.11 10.93 11.79
C ASP A 93 24.05 10.48 12.91
N GLY A 94 24.11 9.19 13.18
CA GLY A 94 24.93 8.60 14.22
C GLY A 94 24.36 8.66 15.64
N TRP A 95 23.12 9.14 15.84
CA TRP A 95 22.42 9.04 17.12
C TRP A 95 22.26 7.59 17.56
N GLU A 96 22.36 7.34 18.86
CA GLU A 96 22.24 6.02 19.44
C GLU A 96 21.19 5.98 20.54
N LEU A 97 20.41 4.89 20.59
CA LEU A 97 19.45 4.56 21.65
C LEU A 97 19.82 3.21 22.26
N GLU A 98 19.94 3.16 23.58
CA GLU A 98 20.22 1.95 24.32
C GLU A 98 18.90 1.36 24.88
N LEU A 99 18.61 0.12 24.54
CA LEU A 99 17.48 -0.68 25.03
C LEU A 99 18.02 -1.91 25.76
N GLY A 100 18.62 -1.72 26.93
CA GLY A 100 19.34 -2.77 27.65
C GLY A 100 20.56 -3.27 26.86
N SER A 101 20.55 -4.52 26.42
CA SER A 101 21.62 -5.13 25.62
C SER A 101 21.51 -4.80 24.13
N VAL A 102 20.47 -4.09 23.70
CA VAL A 102 20.28 -3.70 22.29
C VAL A 102 20.62 -2.23 22.12
N ARG A 103 21.51 -1.93 21.17
CA ARG A 103 21.78 -0.58 20.72
C ARG A 103 21.19 -0.37 19.33
N VAL A 104 20.39 0.68 19.17
CA VAL A 104 19.88 1.17 17.88
C VAL A 104 20.69 2.37 17.48
N ARG A 105 21.29 2.35 16.28
CA ARG A 105 22.07 3.47 15.75
C ARG A 105 21.45 4.02 14.47
N ALA A 106 21.18 5.31 14.44
CA ALA A 106 20.65 6.02 13.28
C ALA A 106 21.72 6.17 12.18
N ILE A 107 21.33 5.89 10.96
CA ILE A 107 22.13 6.12 9.73
C ILE A 107 21.25 6.96 8.82
N HIS A 108 21.51 8.26 8.71
CA HIS A 108 20.75 9.15 7.83
C HIS A 108 20.95 8.75 6.37
N THR A 109 19.88 8.35 5.69
CA THR A 109 19.88 7.80 4.32
C THR A 109 18.88 8.56 3.43
N PRO A 110 19.12 9.87 3.18
CA PRO A 110 18.21 10.68 2.36
C PRO A 110 18.11 10.17 0.92
N GLY A 111 16.96 10.49 0.29
CA GLY A 111 16.71 10.22 -1.13
C GLY A 111 15.26 9.89 -1.44
N HIS A 112 14.68 8.88 -0.79
CA HIS A 112 13.23 8.65 -0.81
C HIS A 112 12.51 9.87 -0.18
N ARG A 113 13.02 10.30 0.97
CA ARG A 113 12.68 11.55 1.64
C ARG A 113 13.95 12.18 2.24
N PRO A 114 13.99 13.52 2.43
CA PRO A 114 15.16 14.19 2.99
C PRO A 114 15.56 13.71 4.38
N GLU A 115 14.55 13.45 5.23
CA GLU A 115 14.71 13.02 6.63
C GLU A 115 14.94 11.51 6.79
N HIS A 116 14.88 10.74 5.71
CA HIS A 116 14.91 9.28 5.79
C HIS A 116 16.15 8.75 6.53
N THR A 117 15.92 7.82 7.46
CA THR A 117 16.94 7.23 8.32
C THR A 117 16.77 5.72 8.42
N ALA A 118 17.83 4.98 8.19
CA ALA A 118 17.92 3.57 8.51
C ALA A 118 18.40 3.36 9.96
N PHE A 119 18.02 2.27 10.60
CA PHE A 119 18.42 1.95 11.97
C PHE A 119 19.23 0.66 12.02
N ALA A 120 20.53 0.76 12.35
CA ALA A 120 21.39 -0.39 12.58
C ALA A 120 21.18 -0.93 14.00
N LEU A 121 21.02 -2.25 14.13
CA LEU A 121 20.76 -2.96 15.38
C LEU A 121 22.01 -3.72 15.83
N VAL A 122 22.47 -3.43 17.04
CA VAL A 122 23.64 -4.08 17.69
C VAL A 122 23.19 -4.84 18.92
N ASP A 123 23.54 -6.13 18.98
CA ASP A 123 23.44 -6.94 20.21
C ASP A 123 24.76 -6.81 20.97
N THR A 124 24.81 -5.90 21.94
CA THR A 124 26.06 -5.53 22.66
C THR A 124 26.61 -6.63 23.52
N GLU A 125 25.84 -7.68 23.82
CA GLU A 125 26.33 -8.87 24.50
C GLU A 125 27.18 -9.77 23.60
N ARG A 126 27.00 -9.64 22.26
CA ARG A 126 27.66 -10.53 21.29
C ARG A 126 28.72 -9.83 20.47
N SER A 127 28.47 -8.57 20.07
CA SER A 127 29.37 -7.83 19.19
C SER A 127 29.09 -6.33 19.28
N ASP A 128 30.09 -5.51 18.92
CA ASP A 128 29.90 -4.09 18.66
C ASP A 128 29.49 -3.80 17.19
N GLU A 129 29.48 -4.83 16.33
CA GLU A 129 29.05 -4.70 14.94
C GLU A 129 27.53 -4.94 14.81
N PRO A 130 26.86 -4.23 13.91
CA PRO A 130 25.44 -4.45 13.68
C PRO A 130 25.18 -5.81 13.03
N TRP A 131 24.25 -6.57 13.60
CA TRP A 131 23.77 -7.83 13.04
C TRP A 131 22.65 -7.63 12.01
N ALA A 132 21.89 -6.52 12.14
CA ALA A 132 20.80 -6.16 11.22
C ALA A 132 20.73 -4.64 11.00
N VAL A 133 20.12 -4.24 9.90
CA VAL A 133 19.73 -2.87 9.60
C VAL A 133 18.29 -2.82 9.13
N LEU A 134 17.48 -1.97 9.77
CA LEU A 134 16.15 -1.61 9.34
C LEU A 134 16.32 -0.50 8.29
N THR A 135 16.15 -0.84 7.03
CA THR A 135 16.50 0.05 5.93
C THR A 135 15.39 1.04 5.56
N GLY A 136 14.22 0.94 6.22
CA GLY A 136 13.07 1.74 5.84
C GLY A 136 12.82 1.66 4.35
N ASP A 137 12.61 2.82 3.74
CA ASP A 137 12.40 2.97 2.30
C ASP A 137 13.66 3.54 1.62
N THR A 138 14.77 2.81 1.72
CA THR A 138 16.01 3.10 0.97
C THR A 138 16.44 1.88 0.16
N LEU A 139 16.67 0.74 0.84
CA LEU A 139 17.04 -0.52 0.24
C LEU A 139 15.96 -1.56 0.53
N PHE A 140 15.34 -2.10 -0.49
CA PHE A 140 14.45 -3.24 -0.43
C PHE A 140 15.18 -4.54 -0.81
N VAL A 141 14.54 -5.68 -0.62
CA VAL A 141 15.09 -6.94 -1.13
C VAL A 141 14.92 -6.96 -2.64
N GLY A 142 16.05 -6.91 -3.35
CA GLY A 142 16.09 -6.94 -4.82
C GLY A 142 15.91 -5.59 -5.52
N ASP A 143 15.51 -4.53 -4.82
CA ASP A 143 15.23 -3.21 -5.42
C ASP A 143 15.57 -2.05 -4.46
N ILE A 144 15.28 -0.83 -4.90
CA ILE A 144 15.43 0.42 -4.15
C ILE A 144 14.12 1.18 -4.12
N ALA A 145 14.02 2.15 -3.21
CA ALA A 145 12.86 3.03 -3.12
C ALA A 145 12.79 4.04 -4.27
N ARG A 146 11.55 4.51 -4.55
CA ARG A 146 11.31 5.60 -5.50
C ARG A 146 11.86 6.93 -4.98
N PRO A 147 12.49 7.76 -5.87
CA PRO A 147 13.18 8.98 -5.47
C PRO A 147 12.34 10.26 -5.57
N ASP A 148 11.05 10.18 -5.95
CA ASP A 148 10.26 11.32 -6.47
C ASP A 148 9.19 11.84 -5.51
N LEU A 149 9.24 11.51 -4.20
CA LEU A 149 8.16 11.86 -3.27
C LEU A 149 8.26 13.25 -2.65
N ALA A 150 9.48 13.78 -2.47
CA ALA A 150 9.68 15.01 -1.69
C ALA A 150 10.50 16.07 -2.40
N VAL A 151 11.37 15.66 -3.31
CA VAL A 151 12.30 16.52 -4.08
C VAL A 151 12.22 16.18 -5.56
N ASP A 152 12.95 16.90 -6.40
CA ASP A 152 13.10 16.49 -7.81
C ASP A 152 13.65 15.06 -7.89
N LYS A 153 13.06 14.24 -8.76
CA LYS A 153 13.38 12.82 -8.88
C LYS A 153 14.86 12.53 -9.16
N SER A 154 15.53 13.40 -9.88
CA SER A 154 16.97 13.26 -10.14
C SER A 154 17.78 13.56 -8.87
N GLU A 155 17.41 14.59 -8.11
CA GLU A 155 18.03 14.92 -6.81
C GLU A 155 17.85 13.78 -5.81
N GLY A 156 16.62 13.24 -5.71
CA GLY A 156 16.30 12.09 -4.86
C GLY A 156 17.10 10.85 -5.25
N ALA A 157 17.22 10.54 -6.55
CA ALA A 157 17.98 9.39 -7.04
C ALA A 157 19.49 9.51 -6.75
N HIS A 158 20.08 10.70 -6.90
CA HIS A 158 21.46 10.97 -6.48
C HIS A 158 21.66 10.76 -4.98
N ALA A 159 20.72 11.21 -4.16
CA ALA A 159 20.78 11.04 -2.72
C ALA A 159 20.65 9.55 -2.31
N ILE A 160 19.74 8.78 -2.94
CA ILE A 160 19.64 7.33 -2.75
C ILE A 160 20.95 6.63 -3.09
N PHE A 161 21.56 6.96 -4.24
CA PHE A 161 22.85 6.38 -4.64
C PHE A 161 23.90 6.56 -3.55
N ARG A 162 24.05 7.79 -3.03
CA ARG A 162 25.03 8.10 -1.97
C ARG A 162 24.69 7.39 -0.67
N SER A 163 23.42 7.35 -0.27
CA SER A 163 22.95 6.65 0.92
C SER A 163 23.26 5.15 0.86
N LEU A 164 23.08 4.54 -0.30
CA LEU A 164 23.41 3.14 -0.54
C LEU A 164 24.92 2.93 -0.53
N HIS A 165 25.66 3.56 -1.44
CA HIS A 165 27.07 3.25 -1.68
C HIS A 165 28.02 3.77 -0.59
N GLN A 166 27.72 4.92 0.04
CA GLN A 166 28.60 5.52 1.04
C GLN A 166 28.24 5.17 2.48
N LYS A 167 27.04 4.62 2.74
CA LYS A 167 26.58 4.29 4.10
C LYS A 167 26.15 2.83 4.23
N LEU A 168 25.02 2.42 3.64
CA LEU A 168 24.46 1.09 3.88
C LEU A 168 25.39 -0.04 3.39
N LEU A 169 25.99 0.09 2.21
CA LEU A 169 26.93 -0.91 1.69
C LEU A 169 28.31 -0.89 2.40
N GLN A 170 28.53 -0.01 3.37
CA GLN A 170 29.70 -0.07 4.23
C GLN A 170 29.49 -0.96 5.46
N LEU A 171 28.26 -1.39 5.73
CA LEU A 171 27.95 -2.35 6.77
C LEU A 171 28.52 -3.74 6.44
N PRO A 172 28.77 -4.61 7.44
CA PRO A 172 29.26 -5.97 7.23
C PRO A 172 28.37 -6.75 6.26
N ASP A 173 28.97 -7.61 5.43
CA ASP A 173 28.22 -8.47 4.48
C ASP A 173 27.21 -9.38 5.16
N THR A 174 27.46 -9.74 6.42
CA THR A 174 26.60 -10.58 7.25
C THR A 174 25.46 -9.80 7.92
N CYS A 175 25.46 -8.47 7.84
CA CYS A 175 24.40 -7.65 8.39
C CYS A 175 23.09 -7.90 7.61
N GLU A 176 22.05 -8.31 8.33
CA GLU A 176 20.73 -8.58 7.72
C GLU A 176 20.04 -7.27 7.30
N VAL A 177 19.39 -7.30 6.16
CA VAL A 177 18.57 -6.20 5.60
C VAL A 177 17.11 -6.48 5.89
N TRP A 178 16.47 -5.58 6.63
CA TRP A 178 15.06 -5.61 6.99
C TRP A 178 14.36 -4.33 6.49
N PRO A 179 13.66 -4.37 5.34
CA PRO A 179 13.12 -3.18 4.69
C PRO A 179 11.80 -2.70 5.28
N GLY A 180 11.44 -1.43 5.03
CA GLY A 180 10.13 -0.88 5.38
C GLY A 180 8.97 -1.45 4.59
N HIS A 181 9.24 -2.06 3.41
CA HIS A 181 8.20 -2.67 2.57
C HIS A 181 8.62 -4.02 2.02
N LEU A 182 7.61 -4.88 1.83
CA LEU A 182 7.70 -6.16 1.15
C LEU A 182 7.25 -6.03 -0.31
N GLY A 183 7.50 -7.06 -1.12
CA GLY A 183 7.17 -7.04 -2.55
C GLY A 183 5.72 -6.68 -2.86
N GLY A 184 5.53 -5.82 -3.86
CA GLY A 184 4.23 -5.33 -4.30
C GLY A 184 3.83 -3.94 -3.77
N SER A 185 4.66 -3.29 -2.97
CA SER A 185 4.44 -1.92 -2.50
C SER A 185 4.63 -0.89 -3.62
N LEU A 186 3.89 0.22 -3.50
CA LEU A 186 4.00 1.39 -4.40
C LEU A 186 5.24 2.27 -4.11
N CYS A 187 5.95 2.01 -3.00
CA CYS A 187 7.17 2.72 -2.61
C CYS A 187 8.43 2.18 -3.30
N GLY A 188 8.37 0.98 -3.90
CA GLY A 188 9.46 0.36 -4.65
C GLY A 188 9.15 0.15 -6.12
N GLY A 189 10.13 -0.39 -6.84
CA GLY A 189 10.01 -0.76 -8.24
C GLY A 189 9.53 -2.21 -8.44
N PRO A 190 9.44 -2.64 -9.71
CA PRO A 190 8.97 -3.98 -10.06
C PRO A 190 9.96 -5.10 -9.69
N GLY A 191 11.18 -4.76 -9.29
CA GLY A 191 12.23 -5.70 -8.90
C GLY A 191 12.15 -6.19 -7.45
N MET A 192 11.22 -5.66 -6.64
CA MET A 192 11.07 -6.09 -5.24
C MET A 192 10.72 -7.56 -5.12
N ASP A 193 11.52 -8.30 -4.34
CA ASP A 193 11.26 -9.72 -4.02
C ASP A 193 10.19 -9.84 -2.91
N LEU A 194 9.48 -10.96 -2.90
CA LEU A 194 8.53 -11.32 -1.82
C LEU A 194 9.22 -11.81 -0.54
N LYS A 195 10.55 -11.89 -0.51
CA LYS A 195 11.30 -12.22 0.71
C LYS A 195 11.17 -11.10 1.74
N VAL A 196 11.14 -11.49 3.01
CA VAL A 196 10.97 -10.55 4.13
C VAL A 196 12.29 -9.91 4.56
N SER A 197 13.43 -10.52 4.24
CA SER A 197 14.77 -10.03 4.59
C SER A 197 15.84 -10.54 3.61
N SER A 198 17.02 -9.93 3.67
CA SER A 198 18.20 -10.29 2.90
C SER A 198 19.46 -10.04 3.73
N THR A 199 20.62 -9.88 3.12
CA THR A 199 21.85 -9.41 3.75
C THR A 199 22.54 -8.36 2.88
N ILE A 200 23.33 -7.48 3.48
CA ILE A 200 24.12 -6.48 2.76
C ILE A 200 24.99 -7.12 1.69
N GLY A 201 25.64 -8.25 2.00
CA GLY A 201 26.49 -8.98 1.06
C GLY A 201 25.70 -9.57 -0.11
N PHE A 202 24.51 -10.13 0.14
CA PHE A 202 23.66 -10.67 -0.93
C PHE A 202 23.16 -9.57 -1.85
N GLU A 203 22.61 -8.48 -1.30
CA GLU A 203 22.10 -7.34 -2.09
C GLU A 203 23.24 -6.69 -2.89
N ARG A 204 24.42 -6.47 -2.27
CA ARG A 204 25.60 -5.96 -2.98
C ARG A 204 25.98 -6.80 -4.19
N ALA A 205 25.84 -8.13 -4.09
CA ALA A 205 26.26 -9.04 -5.14
C ALA A 205 25.18 -9.27 -6.23
N HIS A 206 23.90 -9.13 -5.90
CA HIS A 206 22.82 -9.63 -6.75
C HIS A 206 21.71 -8.61 -7.07
N SER A 207 21.54 -7.51 -6.31
CA SER A 207 20.54 -6.52 -6.63
C SER A 207 20.91 -5.77 -7.92
N PRO A 208 20.05 -5.76 -8.95
CA PRO A 208 20.36 -5.12 -10.24
C PRO A 208 20.72 -3.64 -10.12
N MET A 209 20.05 -2.92 -9.21
CA MET A 209 20.33 -1.50 -8.99
C MET A 209 21.71 -1.28 -8.35
N LEU A 210 22.11 -2.13 -7.40
CA LEU A 210 23.40 -2.02 -6.71
C LEU A 210 24.60 -2.46 -7.58
N GLN A 211 24.36 -3.13 -8.71
CA GLN A 211 25.40 -3.45 -9.71
C GLN A 211 25.78 -2.25 -10.59
N ILE A 212 24.99 -1.16 -10.55
CA ILE A 212 25.28 0.06 -11.32
C ILE A 212 26.22 0.93 -10.51
N ALA A 213 27.51 0.91 -10.87
CA ALA A 213 28.56 1.62 -10.14
C ALA A 213 28.67 3.11 -10.48
N GLU A 214 28.21 3.51 -11.67
CA GLU A 214 28.25 4.89 -12.12
C GLU A 214 26.98 5.64 -11.68
N GLU A 215 27.16 6.74 -10.93
CA GLU A 215 26.06 7.50 -10.32
C GLU A 215 25.03 7.97 -11.37
N ASP A 216 25.50 8.54 -12.51
CA ASP A 216 24.61 9.03 -13.56
C ASP A 216 23.77 7.91 -14.20
N ALA A 217 24.36 6.75 -14.45
CA ALA A 217 23.65 5.57 -14.98
C ALA A 217 22.65 5.00 -13.98
N PHE A 218 22.97 5.03 -12.69
CA PHE A 218 22.04 4.66 -11.62
C PHE A 218 20.84 5.60 -11.60
N VAL A 219 21.07 6.91 -11.64
CA VAL A 219 20.02 7.93 -11.65
C VAL A 219 19.10 7.76 -12.86
N GLU A 220 19.65 7.60 -14.07
CA GLU A 220 18.86 7.34 -15.29
C GLU A 220 17.95 6.14 -15.11
N LYS A 221 18.49 5.04 -14.56
CA LYS A 221 17.72 3.81 -14.32
C LYS A 221 16.66 3.97 -13.23
N ALA A 222 16.99 4.66 -12.12
CA ALA A 222 16.12 4.85 -10.98
C ALA A 222 14.88 5.72 -11.29
N ILE A 223 15.01 6.67 -12.22
CA ILE A 223 13.90 7.54 -12.62
C ILE A 223 13.12 7.07 -13.84
N ALA A 224 13.60 6.00 -14.50
CA ALA A 224 12.93 5.44 -15.67
C ALA A 224 11.70 4.63 -15.26
N GLY A 225 10.55 4.91 -15.90
CA GLY A 225 9.34 4.10 -15.74
C GLY A 225 8.71 4.14 -14.35
N LEU A 226 8.95 5.19 -13.56
CA LEU A 226 8.30 5.37 -12.27
C LEU A 226 6.77 5.36 -12.43
N PRO A 227 6.06 4.53 -11.64
CA PRO A 227 4.59 4.53 -11.67
C PRO A 227 4.04 5.85 -11.11
N PRO A 228 2.82 6.25 -11.48
CA PRO A 228 2.19 7.43 -10.93
C PRO A 228 2.09 7.36 -9.40
N GLN A 229 2.08 8.53 -8.76
CA GLN A 229 1.90 8.61 -7.31
C GLN A 229 0.41 8.60 -6.97
N PRO A 230 -0.04 7.78 -6.00
CA PRO A 230 -1.39 7.87 -5.49
C PRO A 230 -1.75 9.28 -5.01
N PRO A 231 -2.98 9.75 -5.24
CA PRO A 231 -3.37 11.14 -4.98
C PRO A 231 -3.42 11.49 -3.47
N ASN A 232 -3.40 10.49 -2.60
CA ASN A 232 -3.42 10.64 -1.15
C ASN A 232 -2.03 10.84 -0.51
N PHE A 233 -0.92 10.58 -1.21
CA PHE A 233 0.43 10.60 -0.65
C PHE A 233 0.76 11.91 0.07
N GLN A 234 0.54 13.04 -0.55
CA GLN A 234 0.84 14.35 0.07
C GLN A 234 -0.02 14.60 1.31
N ASN A 235 -1.25 14.09 1.34
CA ASN A 235 -2.11 14.21 2.50
C ASN A 235 -1.62 13.33 3.66
N ILE A 236 -1.18 12.10 3.38
CA ILE A 236 -0.65 11.21 4.40
C ILE A 236 0.61 11.82 5.03
N VAL A 237 1.53 12.35 4.20
CA VAL A 237 2.71 13.07 4.71
C VAL A 237 2.31 14.25 5.61
N ALA A 238 1.30 15.03 5.21
CA ALA A 238 0.82 16.14 6.03
C ALA A 238 0.22 15.67 7.36
N ARG A 239 -0.49 14.53 7.38
CA ARG A 239 -1.04 13.92 8.59
C ARG A 239 0.06 13.38 9.50
N ASN A 240 1.04 12.67 8.95
CA ASN A 240 2.18 12.13 9.70
C ASN A 240 3.10 13.22 10.28
N ARG A 241 3.05 14.44 9.76
CA ARG A 241 3.74 15.62 10.30
C ARG A 241 2.88 16.51 11.17
N GLY A 242 1.58 16.40 11.02
CA GLY A 242 0.61 17.25 11.70
C GLY A 242 0.37 16.88 13.17
N PRO A 243 -0.70 17.40 13.78
CA PRO A 243 -1.08 17.00 15.13
C PRO A 243 -1.28 15.48 15.22
N LEU A 244 -0.86 14.88 16.35
CA LEU A 244 -0.98 13.44 16.57
C LEU A 244 -2.42 12.95 16.46
N GLU A 245 -2.62 11.92 15.67
CA GLU A 245 -3.88 11.19 15.57
C GLU A 245 -3.93 10.11 16.64
N VAL A 246 -4.81 10.29 17.62
CA VAL A 246 -4.91 9.40 18.78
C VAL A 246 -6.21 8.59 18.82
N GLU A 247 -7.25 9.05 18.11
CA GLU A 247 -8.56 8.41 18.14
C GLU A 247 -8.64 7.20 17.20
N ALA A 248 -9.34 6.16 17.65
CA ALA A 248 -9.66 5.03 16.80
C ALA A 248 -10.70 5.42 15.74
N VAL A 249 -10.76 4.65 14.64
CA VAL A 249 -11.78 4.83 13.62
C VAL A 249 -13.15 4.44 14.19
N ASP A 250 -14.08 5.38 14.21
CA ASP A 250 -15.47 5.11 14.58
C ASP A 250 -16.37 5.24 13.35
N ILE A 251 -17.11 4.16 13.05
CA ILE A 251 -18.11 4.14 12.00
C ILE A 251 -19.45 3.64 12.54
N HIS A 252 -20.53 4.28 12.15
CA HIS A 252 -21.85 3.94 12.62
C HIS A 252 -22.63 3.06 11.64
N PRO A 253 -23.52 2.17 12.17
CA PRO A 253 -24.35 1.31 11.34
C PRO A 253 -25.47 2.11 10.67
N LEU A 254 -25.76 1.78 9.41
CA LEU A 254 -26.85 2.32 8.60
C LEU A 254 -27.81 1.21 8.20
N THR A 255 -29.11 1.52 8.16
CA THR A 255 -30.11 0.64 7.55
C THR A 255 -29.99 0.67 6.03
N PRO A 256 -30.52 -0.35 5.29
CA PRO A 256 -30.54 -0.35 3.83
C PRO A 256 -31.12 0.94 3.21
N ARG A 257 -32.19 1.49 3.78
CA ARG A 257 -32.79 2.74 3.30
C ARG A 257 -31.91 3.97 3.55
N GLN A 258 -31.15 3.98 4.65
CA GLN A 258 -30.19 5.06 4.92
C GLN A 258 -28.99 5.00 3.96
N VAL A 259 -28.55 3.80 3.60
CA VAL A 259 -27.49 3.61 2.57
C VAL A 259 -27.99 4.08 1.20
N GLU A 260 -29.22 3.69 0.80
CA GLU A 260 -29.85 4.16 -0.46
C GLU A 260 -29.92 5.69 -0.48
N GLN A 261 -30.43 6.32 0.59
CA GLN A 261 -30.53 7.77 0.68
C GLN A 261 -29.16 8.45 0.62
N ALA A 262 -28.17 7.94 1.37
CA ALA A 262 -26.83 8.52 1.36
C ALA A 262 -26.18 8.41 -0.03
N GLN A 263 -26.40 7.32 -0.76
CA GLN A 263 -25.95 7.16 -2.15
C GLN A 263 -26.62 8.17 -3.09
N GLU A 264 -27.93 8.44 -2.92
CA GLU A 264 -28.64 9.49 -3.64
C GLU A 264 -28.10 10.89 -3.31
N ASP A 265 -27.68 11.10 -2.07
CA ASP A 265 -27.06 12.35 -1.59
C ASP A 265 -25.57 12.49 -2.02
N GLY A 266 -25.04 11.50 -2.75
CA GLY A 266 -23.71 11.55 -3.36
C GLY A 266 -22.63 10.75 -2.63
N ALA A 267 -22.96 9.95 -1.62
CA ALA A 267 -21.98 9.06 -0.98
C ALA A 267 -21.52 7.94 -1.94
N LEU A 268 -20.22 7.58 -1.85
CA LEU A 268 -19.66 6.43 -2.54
C LEU A 268 -19.94 5.15 -1.73
N VAL A 269 -20.69 4.22 -2.29
CA VAL A 269 -20.90 2.90 -1.69
C VAL A 269 -19.83 1.94 -2.18
N VAL A 270 -19.02 1.42 -1.25
CA VAL A 270 -17.91 0.48 -1.51
C VAL A 270 -18.27 -0.89 -0.97
N ASP A 271 -18.42 -1.85 -1.86
CA ASP A 271 -18.63 -3.26 -1.53
C ASP A 271 -17.26 -3.91 -1.30
N VAL A 272 -17.01 -4.33 -0.05
CA VAL A 272 -15.72 -4.89 0.38
C VAL A 272 -15.70 -6.41 0.37
N ARG A 273 -16.75 -7.06 -0.12
CA ARG A 273 -16.82 -8.50 -0.31
C ARG A 273 -15.88 -8.97 -1.42
N THR A 274 -15.85 -10.26 -1.71
CA THR A 274 -15.10 -10.76 -2.87
C THR A 274 -15.70 -10.30 -4.19
N GLU A 275 -14.87 -10.18 -5.21
CA GLU A 275 -15.27 -9.81 -6.57
C GLU A 275 -16.39 -10.70 -7.11
N LEU A 276 -16.30 -12.02 -6.84
CA LEU A 276 -17.32 -12.98 -7.27
C LEU A 276 -18.67 -12.79 -6.57
N GLN A 277 -18.65 -12.40 -5.29
CA GLN A 277 -19.88 -12.09 -4.55
C GLN A 277 -20.53 -10.80 -5.05
N TYR A 278 -19.71 -9.83 -5.39
CA TYR A 278 -20.14 -8.57 -6.02
C TYR A 278 -20.79 -8.84 -7.38
N ASP A 279 -20.10 -9.57 -8.25
CA ASP A 279 -20.58 -9.93 -9.59
C ASP A 279 -21.94 -10.63 -9.56
N ASP A 280 -22.13 -11.56 -8.60
CA ASP A 280 -23.39 -12.32 -8.44
C ASP A 280 -24.55 -11.42 -8.03
N ALA A 281 -24.32 -10.47 -7.14
CA ALA A 281 -25.31 -9.49 -6.70
C ALA A 281 -24.68 -8.37 -5.87
N HIS A 282 -24.92 -7.11 -6.22
CA HIS A 282 -24.44 -5.94 -5.50
C HIS A 282 -25.48 -4.80 -5.46
N ILE A 283 -25.22 -3.80 -4.64
CA ILE A 283 -26.01 -2.56 -4.60
C ILE A 283 -25.76 -1.80 -5.91
N PRO A 284 -26.79 -1.44 -6.69
CA PRO A 284 -26.61 -0.69 -7.94
C PRO A 284 -25.75 0.56 -7.73
N ARG A 285 -24.84 0.85 -8.65
CA ARG A 285 -23.92 2.00 -8.58
C ARG A 285 -22.94 1.98 -7.40
N SER A 286 -22.76 0.86 -6.72
CA SER A 286 -21.63 0.66 -5.81
C SER A 286 -20.36 0.28 -6.57
N ILE A 287 -19.21 0.40 -5.93
CA ILE A 287 -17.95 -0.07 -6.50
C ILE A 287 -17.45 -1.30 -5.73
N CYS A 288 -16.70 -2.17 -6.43
CA CYS A 288 -16.13 -3.38 -5.85
C CYS A 288 -14.65 -3.16 -5.50
N ILE A 289 -14.33 -3.11 -4.20
CA ILE A 289 -12.94 -3.15 -3.74
C ILE A 289 -12.88 -4.11 -2.56
N THR A 290 -12.41 -5.34 -2.79
CA THR A 290 -12.37 -6.35 -1.72
C THR A 290 -11.38 -5.99 -0.62
N ALA A 291 -11.82 -6.03 0.65
CA ALA A 291 -10.95 -5.89 1.84
C ALA A 291 -10.46 -7.26 2.37
N LEU A 292 -10.71 -8.34 1.64
CA LEU A 292 -10.32 -9.71 2.02
C LEU A 292 -8.99 -10.13 1.39
N ARG A 293 -8.33 -9.24 0.69
CA ARG A 293 -7.01 -9.39 0.04
C ARG A 293 -6.27 -8.07 0.06
N ALA A 294 -4.95 -8.13 -0.03
CA ALA A 294 -4.08 -6.96 -0.08
C ALA A 294 -4.44 -5.96 -1.20
N GLY A 295 -4.21 -4.68 -0.91
CA GLY A 295 -4.38 -3.57 -1.84
C GLY A 295 -5.78 -2.93 -1.83
N PHE A 296 -6.59 -3.14 -0.78
CA PHE A 296 -7.86 -2.43 -0.59
C PHE A 296 -7.62 -0.93 -0.42
N GLY A 297 -6.78 -0.56 0.55
CA GLY A 297 -6.47 0.84 0.85
C GLY A 297 -5.90 1.58 -0.36
N SER A 298 -4.91 0.98 -1.03
CA SER A 298 -4.31 1.57 -2.23
C SER A 298 -5.33 1.82 -3.34
N LYS A 299 -6.22 0.86 -3.62
CA LYS A 299 -7.27 1.02 -4.64
C LYS A 299 -8.30 2.08 -4.23
N LEU A 300 -8.70 2.08 -2.96
CA LEU A 300 -9.65 3.07 -2.44
C LEU A 300 -9.06 4.49 -2.54
N ALA A 301 -7.78 4.66 -2.22
CA ALA A 301 -7.09 5.94 -2.29
C ALA A 301 -7.03 6.54 -3.71
N TRP A 302 -7.03 5.70 -4.75
CA TRP A 302 -7.11 6.14 -6.13
C TRP A 302 -8.51 6.57 -6.56
N ILE A 303 -9.57 5.99 -5.98
CA ILE A 303 -10.94 6.10 -6.47
C ILE A 303 -11.80 7.04 -5.63
N ALA A 304 -11.63 7.02 -4.30
CA ALA A 304 -12.44 7.82 -3.41
C ALA A 304 -12.01 9.29 -3.41
N ASP A 305 -12.94 10.20 -3.68
CA ASP A 305 -12.75 11.62 -3.42
C ASP A 305 -12.79 11.87 -1.90
N ARG A 306 -11.91 12.71 -1.39
CA ARG A 306 -11.82 13.03 0.05
C ARG A 306 -13.06 13.74 0.60
N GLU A 307 -13.71 14.54 -0.24
CA GLU A 307 -14.92 15.27 0.13
C GLU A 307 -16.17 14.38 0.08
N GLN A 308 -16.10 13.23 -0.61
CA GLN A 308 -17.19 12.31 -0.77
C GLN A 308 -17.26 11.32 0.40
N PRO A 309 -18.39 11.23 1.12
CA PRO A 309 -18.56 10.23 2.17
C PRO A 309 -18.48 8.81 1.59
N VAL A 310 -17.73 7.90 2.24
CA VAL A 310 -17.64 6.49 1.87
C VAL A 310 -18.51 5.64 2.80
N ILE A 311 -19.37 4.81 2.22
CA ILE A 311 -20.19 3.83 2.93
C ILE A 311 -19.71 2.43 2.59
N LEU A 312 -19.46 1.61 3.61
CA LEU A 312 -18.89 0.29 3.47
C LEU A 312 -19.96 -0.80 3.53
N VAL A 313 -19.89 -1.78 2.61
CA VAL A 313 -20.81 -2.90 2.53
C VAL A 313 -20.02 -4.21 2.56
N GLY A 314 -20.07 -4.93 3.70
CA GLY A 314 -19.43 -6.24 3.87
C GLY A 314 -20.39 -7.42 3.79
N ARG A 315 -19.90 -8.61 4.09
CA ARG A 315 -20.71 -9.81 4.38
C ARG A 315 -21.49 -9.63 5.70
N GLY A 316 -20.93 -8.82 6.59
CA GLY A 316 -21.46 -8.42 7.89
C GLY A 316 -20.65 -7.25 8.45
N ASP A 317 -21.00 -6.82 9.67
CA ASP A 317 -20.43 -5.64 10.32
C ASP A 317 -18.90 -5.72 10.51
N GLY A 318 -18.36 -6.92 10.75
CA GLY A 318 -16.92 -7.13 10.96
C GLY A 318 -16.08 -6.77 9.73
N ASP A 319 -16.52 -7.16 8.53
CA ASP A 319 -15.82 -6.84 7.28
C ASP A 319 -15.78 -5.32 7.06
N ALA A 320 -16.90 -4.64 7.33
CA ALA A 320 -17.01 -3.20 7.15
C ALA A 320 -16.13 -2.42 8.14
N ARG A 321 -16.07 -2.85 9.41
CA ARG A 321 -15.19 -2.23 10.42
C ARG A 321 -13.72 -2.43 10.07
N HIS A 322 -13.34 -3.63 9.66
CA HIS A 322 -11.98 -3.90 9.17
C HIS A 322 -11.62 -3.02 7.97
N ALA A 323 -12.51 -2.91 6.98
CA ALA A 323 -12.30 -2.04 5.83
C ALA A 323 -12.19 -0.54 6.21
N ALA A 324 -12.88 -0.11 7.27
CA ALA A 324 -12.75 1.26 7.78
C ALA A 324 -11.36 1.54 8.36
N GLU A 325 -10.79 0.58 9.07
CA GLU A 325 -9.41 0.65 9.58
C GLU A 325 -8.41 0.74 8.42
N LEU A 326 -8.56 -0.12 7.40
CA LEU A 326 -7.73 -0.07 6.19
C LEU A 326 -7.88 1.25 5.41
N ALA A 327 -9.09 1.81 5.33
CA ALA A 327 -9.35 3.11 4.71
C ALA A 327 -8.65 4.25 5.48
N ALA A 328 -8.75 4.23 6.80
CA ALA A 328 -8.07 5.21 7.64
C ALA A 328 -6.54 5.13 7.55
N ALA A 329 -5.99 3.92 7.41
CA ALA A 329 -4.56 3.73 7.24
C ALA A 329 -4.01 4.42 5.98
N VAL A 330 -4.84 4.62 4.94
CA VAL A 330 -4.48 5.40 3.73
C VAL A 330 -5.04 6.83 3.75
N GLY A 331 -5.46 7.32 4.90
CA GLY A 331 -5.92 8.70 5.09
C GLY A 331 -7.34 8.99 4.62
N ILE A 332 -8.14 7.96 4.28
CA ILE A 332 -9.56 8.11 3.95
C ILE A 332 -10.37 8.04 5.25
N THR A 333 -10.77 9.18 5.77
CA THR A 333 -11.48 9.33 7.05
C THR A 333 -12.90 9.86 6.92
N ASN A 334 -13.33 10.33 5.75
CA ASN A 334 -14.71 10.72 5.50
C ASN A 334 -15.59 9.45 5.31
N LEU A 335 -15.73 8.67 6.40
CA LEU A 335 -16.51 7.45 6.42
C LEU A 335 -17.94 7.75 6.88
N GLY A 336 -18.90 7.69 5.95
CA GLY A 336 -20.31 7.96 6.21
C GLY A 336 -21.03 6.85 6.99
N GLY A 337 -20.37 5.73 7.27
CA GLY A 337 -20.90 4.58 7.98
C GLY A 337 -20.81 3.26 7.21
N PHE A 338 -21.56 2.26 7.67
CA PHE A 338 -21.58 0.95 7.02
C PHE A 338 -22.99 0.33 7.03
N LEU A 339 -23.29 -0.54 6.06
CA LEU A 339 -24.55 -1.28 6.01
C LEU A 339 -24.62 -2.31 7.14
N ALA A 340 -25.47 -2.08 8.13
CA ALA A 340 -25.70 -2.99 9.26
C ALA A 340 -26.20 -4.36 8.79
N GLY A 341 -25.59 -5.44 9.28
CA GLY A 341 -25.89 -6.81 8.84
C GLY A 341 -25.36 -7.16 7.44
N GLY A 342 -24.60 -6.23 6.82
CA GLY A 342 -23.97 -6.40 5.52
C GLY A 342 -24.98 -6.57 4.37
N PHE A 343 -24.51 -7.09 3.23
CA PHE A 343 -25.34 -7.26 2.03
C PHE A 343 -26.56 -8.18 2.25
N THR A 344 -26.54 -9.02 3.26
CA THR A 344 -27.68 -9.87 3.64
C THR A 344 -28.89 -9.03 4.02
N SER A 345 -28.72 -7.98 4.84
CA SER A 345 -29.81 -7.09 5.25
C SER A 345 -30.41 -6.32 4.08
N TRP A 346 -29.60 -5.93 3.09
CA TRP A 346 -30.07 -5.31 1.84
C TRP A 346 -31.05 -6.22 1.09
N ARG A 347 -30.69 -7.51 0.98
CA ARG A 347 -31.55 -8.52 0.32
C ARG A 347 -32.81 -8.85 1.10
N GLU A 348 -32.73 -8.93 2.42
CA GLU A 348 -33.87 -9.21 3.30
C GLU A 348 -34.93 -8.10 3.22
N GLU A 349 -34.51 -6.84 3.08
CA GLU A 349 -35.42 -5.71 2.82
C GLU A 349 -35.88 -5.59 1.36
N GLN A 350 -35.50 -6.55 0.50
CA GLN A 350 -35.89 -6.60 -0.92
C GLN A 350 -35.48 -5.34 -1.70
N MET A 351 -34.36 -4.74 -1.34
CA MET A 351 -33.79 -3.58 -2.02
C MET A 351 -33.27 -3.98 -3.41
N PRO A 352 -33.16 -3.01 -4.36
CA PRO A 352 -32.69 -3.28 -5.72
C PRO A 352 -31.27 -3.89 -5.74
N VAL A 353 -31.04 -4.83 -6.66
CA VAL A 353 -29.71 -5.44 -6.86
C VAL A 353 -29.33 -5.39 -8.35
N ALA A 354 -28.04 -5.18 -8.60
CA ALA A 354 -27.41 -5.28 -9.91
C ALA A 354 -26.48 -6.52 -9.96
N ARG A 355 -25.96 -6.82 -11.15
CA ARG A 355 -25.05 -7.96 -11.41
C ARG A 355 -24.10 -7.60 -12.55
N ILE A 356 -22.87 -8.06 -12.47
CA ILE A 356 -21.92 -8.01 -13.57
C ILE A 356 -21.67 -9.43 -14.07
N PRO A 357 -22.01 -9.77 -15.33
CA PRO A 357 -21.69 -11.07 -15.89
C PRO A 357 -20.18 -11.28 -15.98
N ARG A 358 -19.76 -12.53 -15.84
CA ARG A 358 -18.35 -12.91 -15.91
C ARG A 358 -18.02 -13.59 -17.23
N LEU A 359 -16.79 -13.42 -17.67
CA LEU A 359 -16.19 -14.17 -18.77
C LEU A 359 -14.86 -14.77 -18.29
N THR A 360 -14.55 -15.99 -18.70
CA THR A 360 -13.18 -16.49 -18.64
C THR A 360 -12.33 -15.89 -19.75
N VAL A 361 -11.01 -15.98 -19.66
CA VAL A 361 -10.09 -15.52 -20.71
C VAL A 361 -10.32 -16.30 -22.01
N GLU A 362 -10.69 -17.59 -21.91
CA GLU A 362 -11.06 -18.44 -23.04
C GLU A 362 -12.33 -17.97 -23.74
N GLU A 363 -13.38 -17.70 -22.97
CA GLU A 363 -14.65 -17.17 -23.52
C GLU A 363 -14.47 -15.79 -24.17
N LEU A 364 -13.60 -14.95 -23.58
CA LEU A 364 -13.22 -13.68 -24.21
C LEU A 364 -12.57 -13.91 -25.58
N HIS A 365 -11.64 -14.88 -25.67
CA HIS A 365 -10.98 -15.21 -26.94
C HIS A 365 -11.99 -15.68 -27.99
N GLU A 366 -12.92 -16.56 -27.62
CA GLU A 366 -13.94 -17.10 -28.52
C GLU A 366 -14.92 -16.02 -29.01
N GLN A 367 -15.22 -15.02 -28.19
CA GLN A 367 -16.19 -13.95 -28.47
C GLN A 367 -15.53 -12.62 -28.88
N ARG A 368 -14.21 -12.61 -29.11
CA ARG A 368 -13.40 -11.41 -29.27
C ARG A 368 -13.96 -10.41 -30.29
N ASP A 369 -14.49 -10.89 -31.43
CA ASP A 369 -14.98 -10.04 -32.53
C ASP A 369 -16.35 -9.41 -32.23
N ALA A 370 -17.05 -9.88 -31.18
CA ALA A 370 -18.36 -9.38 -30.77
C ALA A 370 -18.29 -8.47 -29.53
N LEU A 371 -17.13 -8.27 -28.96
CA LEU A 371 -16.93 -7.55 -27.70
C LEU A 371 -15.98 -6.39 -27.88
N GLN A 372 -16.28 -5.26 -27.24
CA GLN A 372 -15.27 -4.27 -26.93
C GLN A 372 -14.37 -4.82 -25.83
N VAL A 373 -13.08 -4.53 -25.84
CA VAL A 373 -12.15 -4.95 -24.80
C VAL A 373 -11.49 -3.73 -24.20
N LEU A 374 -11.57 -3.60 -22.86
CA LEU A 374 -10.90 -2.58 -22.08
C LEU A 374 -9.79 -3.25 -21.24
N ASP A 375 -8.54 -2.93 -21.53
CA ASP A 375 -7.39 -3.29 -20.69
C ASP A 375 -7.17 -2.20 -19.65
N VAL A 376 -7.22 -2.57 -18.37
CA VAL A 376 -7.17 -1.62 -17.24
C VAL A 376 -5.87 -1.73 -16.43
N ARG A 377 -4.84 -2.28 -17.05
CA ARG A 377 -3.49 -2.39 -16.45
C ARG A 377 -2.76 -1.04 -16.54
N GLU A 378 -1.63 -0.98 -15.86
CA GLU A 378 -0.73 0.17 -15.96
C GLU A 378 -0.17 0.33 -17.37
N GLN A 379 0.20 1.56 -17.73
CA GLN A 379 0.72 1.91 -19.06
C GLN A 379 1.88 1.01 -19.47
N ALA A 380 2.86 0.78 -18.57
CA ALA A 380 4.02 -0.05 -18.86
C ALA A 380 3.64 -1.52 -19.15
N GLU A 381 2.69 -2.10 -18.39
CA GLU A 381 2.20 -3.45 -18.62
C GLU A 381 1.50 -3.57 -19.99
N TRP A 382 0.77 -2.52 -20.40
CA TRP A 382 0.07 -2.48 -21.68
C TRP A 382 1.03 -2.34 -22.86
N GLU A 383 2.08 -1.52 -22.72
CA GLU A 383 3.13 -1.34 -23.73
C GLU A 383 3.93 -2.62 -23.99
N GLU A 384 4.22 -3.41 -22.93
CA GLU A 384 4.89 -4.69 -23.04
C GLU A 384 4.11 -5.72 -23.88
N GLY A 385 2.77 -5.70 -23.77
CA GLY A 385 1.91 -6.57 -24.57
C GLY A 385 0.44 -6.46 -24.19
N HIS A 386 -0.45 -6.31 -25.18
CA HIS A 386 -1.89 -6.21 -24.98
C HIS A 386 -2.68 -6.93 -26.07
N ILE A 387 -3.96 -7.15 -25.82
CA ILE A 387 -4.87 -7.76 -26.80
C ILE A 387 -5.07 -6.78 -27.97
N PRO A 388 -4.83 -7.20 -29.25
CA PRO A 388 -4.96 -6.31 -30.39
C PRO A 388 -6.35 -5.66 -30.48
N GLY A 389 -6.38 -4.33 -30.62
CA GLY A 389 -7.61 -3.55 -30.71
C GLY A 389 -8.35 -3.35 -29.38
N SER A 390 -7.73 -3.64 -28.25
CA SER A 390 -8.24 -3.22 -26.93
C SER A 390 -8.10 -1.71 -26.75
N VAL A 391 -9.08 -1.10 -26.08
CA VAL A 391 -8.95 0.23 -25.51
C VAL A 391 -8.12 0.12 -24.25
N HIS A 392 -7.27 1.10 -23.95
CA HIS A 392 -6.48 1.13 -22.72
C HIS A 392 -6.86 2.32 -21.86
N THR A 393 -7.17 2.05 -20.61
CA THR A 393 -7.34 3.06 -19.56
C THR A 393 -7.04 2.39 -18.22
N PRO A 394 -5.98 2.77 -17.50
CA PRO A 394 -5.73 2.25 -16.15
C PRO A 394 -6.96 2.38 -15.27
N TYR A 395 -7.24 1.38 -14.43
CA TYR A 395 -8.48 1.34 -13.62
C TYR A 395 -8.69 2.60 -12.78
N HIS A 396 -7.61 3.19 -12.31
CA HIS A 396 -7.62 4.39 -11.47
C HIS A 396 -7.89 5.69 -12.23
N ASP A 397 -7.80 5.68 -13.56
CA ASP A 397 -8.08 6.83 -14.43
C ASP A 397 -9.51 6.81 -14.99
N ILE A 398 -10.32 5.84 -14.58
CA ILE A 398 -11.73 5.74 -15.03
C ILE A 398 -12.60 6.70 -14.21
N HIS A 399 -12.62 7.97 -14.60
CA HIS A 399 -13.48 9.03 -14.02
C HIS A 399 -14.72 9.31 -14.85
N ALA A 400 -14.82 8.70 -16.01
CA ALA A 400 -15.95 8.74 -16.96
C ALA A 400 -15.87 7.50 -17.86
N LEU A 401 -16.85 7.29 -18.73
CA LEU A 401 -16.76 6.24 -19.74
C LEU A 401 -15.53 6.51 -20.64
N PRO A 402 -14.57 5.55 -20.74
CA PRO A 402 -13.38 5.72 -21.58
C PRO A 402 -13.71 6.05 -23.04
N GLU A 403 -12.94 6.96 -23.64
CA GLU A 403 -13.10 7.33 -25.05
C GLU A 403 -12.86 6.09 -25.96
N GLY A 404 -13.72 5.92 -26.94
CA GLY A 404 -13.69 4.77 -27.85
C GLY A 404 -14.55 3.59 -27.44
N LEU A 405 -15.23 3.63 -26.28
CA LEU A 405 -16.22 2.65 -25.86
C LEU A 405 -17.65 3.15 -26.18
N ASP A 406 -18.48 2.25 -26.70
CA ASP A 406 -19.91 2.47 -26.83
C ASP A 406 -20.63 1.97 -25.57
N PRO A 407 -21.36 2.82 -24.81
CA PRO A 407 -22.04 2.44 -23.57
C PRO A 407 -23.14 1.39 -23.76
N ASP A 408 -23.68 1.26 -24.99
CA ASP A 408 -24.75 0.34 -25.30
C ASP A 408 -24.27 -1.06 -25.72
N GLU A 409 -22.97 -1.22 -26.01
CA GLU A 409 -22.37 -2.48 -26.46
C GLU A 409 -21.62 -3.18 -25.32
N PRO A 410 -21.52 -4.53 -25.33
CA PRO A 410 -20.80 -5.27 -24.31
C PRO A 410 -19.30 -4.93 -24.26
N VAL A 411 -18.80 -4.66 -23.03
CA VAL A 411 -17.39 -4.33 -22.77
C VAL A 411 -16.77 -5.37 -21.85
N ALA A 412 -15.83 -6.17 -22.36
CA ALA A 412 -15.03 -7.09 -21.56
C ALA A 412 -13.86 -6.32 -20.92
N VAL A 413 -13.86 -6.28 -19.59
CA VAL A 413 -12.84 -5.58 -18.79
C VAL A 413 -11.79 -6.57 -18.31
N ILE A 414 -10.54 -6.37 -18.70
CA ILE A 414 -9.43 -7.29 -18.43
C ILE A 414 -8.26 -6.58 -17.72
N CYS A 415 -7.58 -7.31 -16.83
CA CYS A 415 -6.31 -6.89 -16.21
C CYS A 415 -5.32 -8.06 -16.13
N GLY A 416 -4.43 -8.09 -15.13
CA GLY A 416 -3.50 -9.20 -14.90
C GLY A 416 -4.11 -10.43 -14.21
N SER A 417 -5.06 -10.23 -13.26
CA SER A 417 -5.53 -11.28 -12.34
C SER A 417 -7.02 -11.24 -11.99
N GLY A 418 -7.79 -10.29 -12.52
CA GLY A 418 -9.21 -10.12 -12.22
C GLY A 418 -9.54 -9.05 -11.15
N GLN A 419 -8.60 -8.63 -10.30
CA GLN A 419 -8.89 -7.67 -9.23
C GLN A 419 -9.13 -6.24 -9.74
N ARG A 420 -8.21 -5.70 -10.56
CA ARG A 420 -8.36 -4.35 -11.16
C ARG A 420 -9.53 -4.29 -12.11
N SER A 421 -9.79 -5.37 -12.86
CA SER A 421 -10.94 -5.46 -13.77
C SER A 421 -12.28 -5.50 -13.07
N ALA A 422 -12.39 -6.08 -11.85
CA ALA A 422 -13.61 -6.00 -11.05
C ALA A 422 -13.93 -4.56 -10.63
N VAL A 423 -12.93 -3.83 -10.15
CA VAL A 423 -13.06 -2.39 -9.81
C VAL A 423 -13.50 -1.61 -11.05
N ALA A 424 -12.80 -1.81 -12.17
CA ALA A 424 -13.08 -1.09 -13.40
C ALA A 424 -14.46 -1.42 -13.99
N ALA A 425 -14.90 -2.67 -13.93
CA ALA A 425 -16.25 -3.06 -14.37
C ALA A 425 -17.35 -2.36 -13.56
N ALA A 426 -17.14 -2.23 -12.23
CA ALA A 426 -18.03 -1.48 -11.35
C ALA A 426 -18.01 0.04 -11.68
N LEU A 427 -16.84 0.61 -11.96
CA LEU A 427 -16.72 2.01 -12.39
C LEU A 427 -17.39 2.26 -13.74
N LEU A 428 -17.29 1.33 -14.69
CA LEU A 428 -18.00 1.43 -15.96
C LEU A 428 -19.52 1.42 -15.76
N GLU A 429 -20.05 0.55 -14.87
CA GLU A 429 -21.48 0.56 -14.52
C GLU A 429 -21.87 1.93 -13.91
N LEU A 430 -21.07 2.43 -12.97
CA LEU A 430 -21.29 3.73 -12.34
C LEU A 430 -21.33 4.87 -13.36
N HIS A 431 -20.49 4.80 -14.41
CA HIS A 431 -20.41 5.79 -15.48
C HIS A 431 -21.30 5.50 -16.70
N GLY A 432 -22.23 4.54 -16.60
CA GLY A 432 -23.32 4.35 -17.54
C GLY A 432 -23.11 3.32 -18.64
N ALA A 433 -22.05 2.50 -18.59
CA ALA A 433 -21.96 1.32 -19.44
C ALA A 433 -23.07 0.33 -19.06
N LYS A 434 -23.83 -0.13 -20.04
CA LYS A 434 -25.00 -1.00 -19.79
C LYS A 434 -24.64 -2.48 -19.66
N HIS A 435 -23.52 -2.90 -20.23
CA HIS A 435 -23.13 -4.29 -20.34
C HIS A 435 -21.66 -4.52 -20.03
N PRO A 436 -21.15 -4.09 -18.84
CA PRO A 436 -19.79 -4.44 -18.44
C PRO A 436 -19.71 -5.93 -18.15
N LEU A 437 -18.61 -6.57 -18.58
CA LEU A 437 -18.33 -7.97 -18.38
C LEU A 437 -16.98 -8.10 -17.64
N HIS A 438 -16.96 -8.77 -16.51
CA HIS A 438 -15.74 -8.96 -15.73
C HIS A 438 -14.98 -10.20 -16.20
N VAL A 439 -13.75 -10.01 -16.70
CA VAL A 439 -12.89 -11.12 -17.10
C VAL A 439 -12.20 -11.72 -15.87
N VAL A 440 -12.50 -13.00 -15.61
CA VAL A 440 -12.02 -13.79 -14.48
C VAL A 440 -11.07 -14.92 -14.92
N ASP A 441 -10.54 -15.70 -13.94
CA ASP A 441 -9.67 -16.87 -14.16
C ASP A 441 -8.37 -16.55 -14.91
N GLY A 442 -7.85 -15.36 -14.68
CA GLY A 442 -6.59 -14.89 -15.27
C GLY A 442 -6.70 -13.49 -15.83
N GLY A 443 -5.86 -13.20 -16.82
CA GLY A 443 -5.80 -11.89 -17.46
C GLY A 443 -4.92 -11.96 -18.72
N VAL A 444 -4.35 -10.81 -19.12
CA VAL A 444 -3.50 -10.72 -20.32
C VAL A 444 -2.34 -11.71 -20.29
N GLY A 445 -1.70 -11.92 -19.14
CA GLY A 445 -0.65 -12.95 -19.02
C GLY A 445 -1.15 -14.38 -19.27
N THR A 446 -2.43 -14.70 -19.03
CA THR A 446 -3.03 -15.98 -19.42
C THR A 446 -3.24 -16.05 -20.92
N TRP A 447 -3.73 -14.96 -21.52
CA TRP A 447 -3.86 -14.81 -22.97
C TRP A 447 -2.54 -15.06 -23.70
N GLU A 448 -1.44 -14.46 -23.23
CA GLU A 448 -0.09 -14.65 -23.79
C GLU A 448 0.41 -16.08 -23.64
N ARG A 449 0.26 -16.70 -22.49
CA ARG A 449 0.67 -18.10 -22.25
C ARG A 449 -0.07 -19.11 -23.15
N ARG A 450 -1.28 -18.78 -23.62
CA ARG A 450 -2.02 -19.55 -24.61
C ARG A 450 -1.49 -19.38 -26.03
N GLY A 451 -0.56 -18.46 -26.26
CA GLY A 451 0.00 -18.15 -27.57
C GLY A 451 -0.95 -17.38 -28.49
N TRP A 452 -1.96 -16.71 -27.93
CA TRP A 452 -2.86 -15.88 -28.69
C TRP A 452 -2.22 -14.54 -29.08
N PRO A 453 -2.71 -13.87 -30.14
CA PRO A 453 -2.08 -12.64 -30.63
C PRO A 453 -1.98 -11.55 -29.57
N VAL A 454 -0.82 -10.95 -29.43
CA VAL A 454 -0.56 -9.74 -28.64
C VAL A 454 0.04 -8.67 -29.55
N GLN A 455 -0.21 -7.43 -29.21
CA GLN A 455 0.38 -6.25 -29.82
C GLN A 455 1.24 -5.55 -28.80
N THR A 456 2.40 -5.06 -29.16
CA THR A 456 3.26 -4.21 -28.34
C THR A 456 3.21 -2.79 -28.89
N THR A 457 3.32 -1.80 -28.00
CA THR A 457 3.50 -0.41 -28.41
C THR A 457 4.97 -0.04 -28.24
N PRO A 458 5.63 0.49 -29.31
CA PRO A 458 7.05 0.82 -29.25
C PRO A 458 7.35 2.00 -28.33
#